data_f0e45f20e0801601f68a3581d428e409
#
_entry.id   f0e45f20e0801601f68a3581d428e409
#
_cell.length_a   1.000
_cell.length_b   1.000
_cell.length_c   1.000
_cell.angle_alpha   90.00
_cell.angle_beta   90.00
_cell.angle_gamma   90.00
#
_symmetry.space_group_name_H-M   'P 1'
#
loop_
_entity.id
_entity.type
_entity.pdbx_description
1 polymer ?
#
loop_
_entity_poly.entity_id
_entity_poly.type
_entity_poly.pdbx_seq_one_letter_code
_entity_poly.pdbx_strand_id
1 'polypeptide(L)'
;MIFIPRKWIGVIIAVLLFLLLILVSLKVYNTVQKMIYPTKYMDIVERYAVEYGIDPYLVLAVIKAESNFNPEAKSSKGAIGLMQIQPDTGKWIAENLGIENYNEDLLYNPEVNIRFGCWYINNLNSEFKDPVLVFAAYNAGRGNVQKWLNDKEYSDDGEKLKSIPFKETRDYVDKIIRNYHIFTRLYEGKRKKGIT
;
A
#
# COMPACT_ATOMS: atom_id res chain seq x y z
N MET A 1 -57.21 0.13 -1.92
CA MET A 1 -56.70 1.45 -2.31
C MET A 1 -56.22 2.13 -1.01
N ILE A 2 -54.93 2.28 -0.78
CA ILE A 2 -54.39 2.86 0.48
C ILE A 2 -54.47 4.37 0.34
N PHE A 3 -55.32 5.03 1.17
CA PHE A 3 -55.50 6.48 1.17
C PHE A 3 -54.45 7.12 2.07
N ILE A 4 -53.42 7.74 1.46
CA ILE A 4 -52.38 8.46 2.22
C ILE A 4 -52.91 9.88 2.52
N PRO A 5 -53.08 10.27 3.80
CA PRO A 5 -53.49 11.62 4.15
C PRO A 5 -52.51 12.68 3.61
N ARG A 6 -53.04 13.77 3.04
CA ARG A 6 -52.26 14.83 2.37
C ARG A 6 -51.10 15.39 3.23
N LYS A 7 -51.24 15.40 4.55
CA LYS A 7 -50.20 15.81 5.51
C LYS A 7 -48.95 14.89 5.52
N TRP A 8 -49.11 13.59 5.16
CA TRP A 8 -47.98 12.65 5.13
C TRP A 8 -47.22 12.69 3.81
N ILE A 9 -47.80 13.24 2.74
CA ILE A 9 -47.15 13.34 1.44
C ILE A 9 -45.90 14.21 1.54
N GLY A 10 -45.97 15.37 2.24
CA GLY A 10 -44.82 16.24 2.48
C GLY A 10 -43.71 15.58 3.29
N VAL A 11 -44.07 14.80 4.31
CA VAL A 11 -43.10 14.04 5.12
C VAL A 11 -42.40 12.96 4.28
N ILE A 12 -43.16 12.23 3.47
CA ILE A 12 -42.61 11.20 2.56
C ILE A 12 -41.62 11.82 1.58
N ILE A 13 -41.97 12.95 0.96
CA ILE A 13 -41.11 13.66 0.02
C ILE A 13 -39.83 14.12 0.75
N ALA A 14 -39.92 14.70 1.95
CA ALA A 14 -38.77 15.14 2.73
C ALA A 14 -37.83 13.98 3.07
N VAL A 15 -38.39 12.81 3.46
CA VAL A 15 -37.60 11.59 3.74
C VAL A 15 -36.90 11.10 2.47
N LEU A 16 -37.60 11.06 1.34
CA LEU A 16 -37.02 10.63 0.06
C LEU A 16 -35.87 11.57 -0.38
N LEU A 17 -36.08 12.89 -0.25
CA LEU A 17 -35.02 13.88 -0.55
C LEU A 17 -33.81 13.72 0.38
N PHE A 18 -34.03 13.47 1.66
CA PHE A 18 -32.96 13.21 2.63
C PHE A 18 -32.17 11.93 2.27
N LEU A 19 -32.88 10.83 1.94
CA LEU A 19 -32.24 9.60 1.49
C LEU A 19 -31.45 9.80 0.19
N LEU A 20 -32.00 10.54 -0.76
CA LEU A 20 -31.30 10.91 -1.99
C LEU A 20 -30.02 11.71 -1.71
N LEU A 21 -30.09 12.68 -0.80
CA LEU A 21 -28.92 13.46 -0.39
C LEU A 21 -27.81 12.57 0.21
N ILE A 22 -28.18 11.61 1.06
CA ILE A 22 -27.24 10.63 1.62
C ILE A 22 -26.59 9.81 0.49
N LEU A 23 -27.38 9.28 -0.44
CA LEU A 23 -26.85 8.47 -1.56
C LEU A 23 -25.89 9.28 -2.44
N VAL A 24 -26.23 10.53 -2.75
CA VAL A 24 -25.36 11.44 -3.50
C VAL A 24 -24.06 11.70 -2.74
N SER A 25 -24.15 12.01 -1.44
CA SER A 25 -22.98 12.25 -0.59
C SER A 25 -22.05 11.04 -0.51
N LEU A 26 -22.61 9.82 -0.38
CA LEU A 26 -21.83 8.58 -0.40
C LEU A 26 -21.13 8.35 -1.75
N LYS A 27 -21.84 8.62 -2.85
CA LYS A 27 -21.26 8.50 -4.20
C LYS A 27 -20.10 9.50 -4.40
N VAL A 28 -20.29 10.75 -4.00
CA VAL A 28 -19.24 11.79 -4.06
C VAL A 28 -18.04 11.38 -3.20
N TYR A 29 -18.27 10.98 -1.95
CA TYR A 29 -17.21 10.48 -1.06
C TYR A 29 -16.41 9.35 -1.70
N ASN A 30 -17.07 8.32 -2.23
CA ASN A 30 -16.39 7.20 -2.89
C ASN A 30 -15.61 7.64 -4.14
N THR A 31 -16.13 8.61 -4.91
CA THR A 31 -15.44 9.15 -6.07
C THR A 31 -14.16 9.88 -5.66
N VAL A 32 -14.24 10.74 -4.66
CA VAL A 32 -13.08 11.45 -4.11
C VAL A 32 -12.04 10.47 -3.55
N GLN A 33 -12.48 9.43 -2.82
CA GLN A 33 -11.56 8.41 -2.31
C GLN A 33 -10.80 7.71 -3.46
N LYS A 34 -11.45 7.38 -4.57
CA LYS A 34 -10.79 6.76 -5.74
C LYS A 34 -9.83 7.71 -6.47
N MET A 35 -10.05 9.02 -6.41
CA MET A 35 -9.09 10.01 -6.93
C MET A 35 -7.84 10.09 -6.05
N ILE A 36 -8.01 10.00 -4.72
CA ILE A 36 -6.90 10.02 -3.74
C ILE A 36 -6.12 8.70 -3.75
N TYR A 37 -6.82 7.57 -3.96
CA TYR A 37 -6.28 6.20 -3.96
C TYR A 37 -6.46 5.56 -5.35
N PRO A 38 -5.73 6.04 -6.38
CA PRO A 38 -5.86 5.51 -7.74
C PRO A 38 -5.24 4.12 -7.85
N THR A 39 -5.69 3.34 -8.84
CA THR A 39 -5.09 2.07 -9.23
C THR A 39 -4.16 2.21 -10.44
N LYS A 40 -3.33 3.27 -10.44
CA LYS A 40 -2.29 3.42 -11.46
C LYS A 40 -1.34 2.22 -11.43
N TYR A 41 -0.87 1.80 -12.61
CA TYR A 41 0.06 0.67 -12.77
C TYR A 41 -0.47 -0.69 -12.30
N MET A 42 -1.81 -0.85 -12.19
CA MET A 42 -2.42 -2.08 -11.64
C MET A 42 -2.03 -3.33 -12.42
N ASP A 43 -1.93 -3.25 -13.73
CA ASP A 43 -1.47 -4.32 -14.62
C ASP A 43 -0.06 -4.81 -14.29
N ILE A 44 0.87 -3.88 -14.04
CA ILE A 44 2.24 -4.18 -13.62
C ILE A 44 2.24 -4.73 -12.18
N VAL A 45 1.49 -4.07 -11.30
CA VAL A 45 1.36 -4.47 -9.89
C VAL A 45 0.81 -5.89 -9.77
N GLU A 46 -0.27 -6.25 -10.47
CA GLU A 46 -0.85 -7.60 -10.43
C GLU A 46 0.15 -8.64 -10.92
N ARG A 47 0.89 -8.38 -11.99
CA ARG A 47 1.90 -9.29 -12.53
C ARG A 47 2.94 -9.65 -11.48
N TYR A 48 3.59 -8.64 -10.90
CA TYR A 48 4.68 -8.88 -9.94
C TYR A 48 4.18 -9.26 -8.54
N ALA A 49 3.00 -8.80 -8.14
CA ALA A 49 2.38 -9.27 -6.91
C ALA A 49 2.10 -10.77 -6.94
N VAL A 50 1.60 -11.29 -8.07
CA VAL A 50 1.40 -12.74 -8.27
C VAL A 50 2.73 -13.47 -8.30
N GLU A 51 3.73 -12.97 -9.06
CA GLU A 51 5.07 -13.59 -9.15
C GLU A 51 5.73 -13.75 -7.78
N TYR A 52 5.59 -12.76 -6.90
CA TYR A 52 6.23 -12.76 -5.57
C TYR A 52 5.28 -13.10 -4.41
N GLY A 53 4.05 -13.54 -4.68
CA GLY A 53 3.10 -13.99 -3.65
C GLY A 53 2.63 -12.88 -2.71
N ILE A 54 2.47 -11.64 -3.21
CA ILE A 54 2.06 -10.47 -2.44
C ILE A 54 0.65 -10.06 -2.85
N ASP A 55 -0.16 -9.53 -1.91
CA ASP A 55 -1.45 -8.93 -2.26
C ASP A 55 -1.22 -7.65 -3.10
N PRO A 56 -1.83 -7.51 -4.30
CA PRO A 56 -1.67 -6.32 -5.15
C PRO A 56 -2.05 -5.01 -4.47
N TYR A 57 -3.05 -5.02 -3.58
CA TYR A 57 -3.45 -3.82 -2.83
C TYR A 57 -2.41 -3.42 -1.79
N LEU A 58 -1.63 -4.37 -1.29
CA LEU A 58 -0.49 -4.08 -0.41
C LEU A 58 0.63 -3.38 -1.19
N VAL A 59 0.92 -3.81 -2.41
CA VAL A 59 1.89 -3.13 -3.30
C VAL A 59 1.43 -1.70 -3.62
N LEU A 60 0.14 -1.50 -3.96
CA LEU A 60 -0.43 -0.16 -4.15
C LEU A 60 -0.34 0.71 -2.88
N ALA A 61 -0.50 0.11 -1.69
CA ALA A 61 -0.38 0.82 -0.42
C ALA A 61 1.04 1.33 -0.18
N VAL A 62 2.06 0.54 -0.55
CA VAL A 62 3.48 0.94 -0.52
C VAL A 62 3.73 2.06 -1.52
N ILE A 63 3.35 1.90 -2.79
CA ILE A 63 3.52 2.94 -3.82
C ILE A 63 2.86 4.26 -3.39
N LYS A 64 1.66 4.19 -2.80
CA LYS A 64 0.96 5.36 -2.26
C LYS A 64 1.74 6.02 -1.12
N ALA A 65 2.33 5.23 -0.23
CA ALA A 65 3.08 5.73 0.91
C ALA A 65 4.42 6.35 0.49
N GLU A 66 5.12 5.73 -0.46
CA GLU A 66 6.48 6.09 -0.88
C GLU A 66 6.51 7.31 -1.81
N SER A 67 5.74 7.27 -2.88
CA SER A 67 5.83 8.28 -3.95
C SER A 67 4.51 8.98 -4.29
N ASN A 68 3.40 8.52 -3.70
CA ASN A 68 2.06 8.95 -4.14
C ASN A 68 1.85 8.74 -5.65
N PHE A 69 2.35 7.60 -6.19
CA PHE A 69 2.31 7.22 -7.61
C PHE A 69 3.13 8.12 -8.55
N ASN A 70 4.15 8.83 -8.04
CA ASN A 70 5.08 9.60 -8.88
C ASN A 70 6.31 8.74 -9.24
N PRO A 71 6.50 8.33 -10.51
CA PRO A 71 7.64 7.53 -10.92
C PRO A 71 8.96 8.32 -10.89
N GLU A 72 8.90 9.66 -11.00
CA GLU A 72 10.06 10.55 -10.97
C GLU A 72 10.45 10.98 -9.55
N ALA A 73 9.85 10.37 -8.51
CA ALA A 73 10.15 10.75 -7.14
C ALA A 73 11.60 10.39 -6.78
N LYS A 74 12.33 11.37 -6.21
CA LYS A 74 13.66 11.15 -5.61
C LYS A 74 13.67 11.77 -4.22
N SER A 75 13.99 10.97 -3.21
CA SER A 75 14.07 11.46 -1.83
C SER A 75 15.39 12.20 -1.57
N SER A 76 15.45 12.95 -0.48
CA SER A 76 16.70 13.60 -0.02
C SER A 76 17.80 12.59 0.35
N LYS A 77 17.41 11.35 0.64
CA LYS A 77 18.32 10.24 0.93
C LYS A 77 18.69 9.44 -0.33
N GLY A 78 18.22 9.85 -1.52
CA GLY A 78 18.56 9.22 -2.80
C GLY A 78 17.67 8.07 -3.22
N ALA A 79 16.60 7.72 -2.49
CA ALA A 79 15.65 6.69 -2.91
C ALA A 79 14.86 7.15 -4.15
N ILE A 80 14.59 6.24 -5.09
CA ILE A 80 14.10 6.55 -6.44
C ILE A 80 12.80 5.80 -6.75
N GLY A 81 11.89 6.50 -7.44
CA GLY A 81 10.76 5.93 -8.15
C GLY A 81 9.56 5.59 -7.29
N LEU A 82 8.65 4.79 -7.84
CA LEU A 82 7.34 4.48 -7.27
C LEU A 82 7.39 3.88 -5.87
N MET A 83 8.34 2.97 -5.62
CA MET A 83 8.52 2.25 -4.36
C MET A 83 9.78 2.71 -3.60
N GLN A 84 10.38 3.85 -4.00
CA GLN A 84 11.51 4.49 -3.33
C GLN A 84 12.67 3.53 -3.02
N ILE A 85 13.16 2.85 -4.07
CA ILE A 85 14.29 1.93 -3.95
C ILE A 85 15.59 2.73 -3.88
N GLN A 86 16.43 2.42 -2.90
CA GLN A 86 17.80 2.97 -2.81
C GLN A 86 18.68 2.39 -3.93
N PRO A 87 19.56 3.17 -4.59
CA PRO A 87 20.43 2.68 -5.66
C PRO A 87 21.22 1.43 -5.31
N ASP A 88 21.81 1.37 -4.10
CA ASP A 88 22.56 0.19 -3.64
C ASP A 88 21.66 -1.03 -3.46
N THR A 89 20.43 -0.81 -2.94
CA THR A 89 19.41 -1.89 -2.85
C THR A 89 19.00 -2.35 -4.23
N GLY A 90 18.79 -1.43 -5.18
CA GLY A 90 18.47 -1.74 -6.56
C GLY A 90 19.58 -2.56 -7.24
N LYS A 91 20.83 -2.19 -7.02
CA LYS A 91 21.99 -2.94 -7.53
C LYS A 91 22.02 -4.37 -6.96
N TRP A 92 21.85 -4.51 -5.66
CA TRP A 92 21.81 -5.83 -5.01
C TRP A 92 20.64 -6.70 -5.51
N ILE A 93 19.46 -6.11 -5.72
CA ILE A 93 18.30 -6.82 -6.30
C ILE A 93 18.61 -7.25 -7.75
N ALA A 94 19.21 -6.36 -8.55
CA ALA A 94 19.57 -6.65 -9.95
C ALA A 94 20.55 -7.82 -10.03
N GLU A 95 21.57 -7.85 -9.17
CA GLU A 95 22.52 -8.97 -9.07
C GLU A 95 21.80 -10.29 -8.74
N ASN A 96 20.87 -10.29 -7.78
CA ASN A 96 20.08 -11.48 -7.44
C ASN A 96 19.11 -11.94 -8.53
N LEU A 97 18.65 -11.02 -9.39
CA LEU A 97 17.78 -11.31 -10.52
C LEU A 97 18.54 -11.60 -11.83
N GLY A 98 19.88 -11.57 -11.82
CA GLY A 98 20.72 -11.80 -13.01
C GLY A 98 20.61 -10.69 -14.05
N ILE A 99 20.34 -9.43 -13.63
CA ILE A 99 20.26 -8.27 -14.52
C ILE A 99 21.64 -7.64 -14.63
N GLU A 100 22.31 -7.87 -15.76
CA GLU A 100 23.73 -7.51 -15.96
C GLU A 100 23.98 -6.00 -16.16
N ASN A 101 23.05 -5.27 -16.77
CA ASN A 101 23.24 -3.86 -17.15
C ASN A 101 22.45 -2.89 -16.24
N TYR A 102 22.47 -3.15 -14.92
CA TYR A 102 21.83 -2.26 -13.98
C TYR A 102 22.53 -0.90 -13.89
N ASN A 103 21.75 0.16 -13.96
CA ASN A 103 22.11 1.51 -13.55
C ASN A 103 20.95 2.13 -12.76
N GLU A 104 21.21 3.18 -11.97
CA GLU A 104 20.18 3.77 -11.11
C GLU A 104 19.01 4.40 -11.84
N ASP A 105 19.19 4.82 -13.12
CA ASP A 105 18.14 5.43 -13.92
C ASP A 105 17.02 4.42 -14.24
N LEU A 106 17.31 3.13 -14.22
CA LEU A 106 16.30 2.08 -14.37
C LEU A 106 15.24 2.13 -13.24
N LEU A 107 15.58 2.70 -12.09
CA LEU A 107 14.62 2.85 -10.98
C LEU A 107 13.52 3.89 -11.24
N TYR A 108 13.66 4.75 -12.25
CA TYR A 108 12.59 5.63 -12.71
C TYR A 108 11.57 4.88 -13.61
N ASN A 109 11.95 3.74 -14.16
CA ASN A 109 11.04 2.91 -14.94
C ASN A 109 10.01 2.23 -14.01
N PRO A 110 8.69 2.45 -14.21
CA PRO A 110 7.65 1.88 -13.35
C PRO A 110 7.71 0.35 -13.23
N GLU A 111 7.98 -0.34 -14.35
CA GLU A 111 8.01 -1.81 -14.36
C GLU A 111 9.19 -2.36 -13.56
N VAL A 112 10.39 -1.80 -13.75
CA VAL A 112 11.59 -2.20 -13.00
C VAL A 112 11.41 -1.89 -11.51
N ASN A 113 10.93 -0.70 -11.19
CA ASN A 113 10.79 -0.25 -9.80
C ASN A 113 9.76 -1.09 -9.02
N ILE A 114 8.60 -1.39 -9.63
CA ILE A 114 7.58 -2.26 -9.02
C ILE A 114 8.09 -3.69 -8.87
N ARG A 115 8.76 -4.25 -9.89
CA ARG A 115 9.36 -5.57 -9.82
C ARG A 115 10.35 -5.67 -8.66
N PHE A 116 11.26 -4.70 -8.57
CA PHE A 116 12.28 -4.66 -7.51
C PHE A 116 11.67 -4.50 -6.12
N GLY A 117 10.68 -3.62 -5.98
CA GLY A 117 9.97 -3.43 -4.73
C GLY A 117 9.22 -4.69 -4.27
N CYS A 118 8.53 -5.39 -5.18
CA CYS A 118 7.86 -6.65 -4.88
C CYS A 118 8.88 -7.73 -4.49
N TRP A 119 9.97 -7.88 -5.25
CA TRP A 119 11.04 -8.81 -4.89
C TRP A 119 11.59 -8.53 -3.49
N TYR A 120 11.84 -7.25 -3.18
CA TYR A 120 12.39 -6.85 -1.88
C TYR A 120 11.43 -7.13 -0.73
N ILE A 121 10.13 -6.84 -0.89
CA ILE A 121 9.10 -7.17 0.10
C ILE A 121 9.07 -8.70 0.33
N ASN A 122 9.10 -9.52 -0.74
CA ASN A 122 9.11 -10.97 -0.61
C ASN A 122 10.39 -11.45 0.09
N ASN A 123 11.56 -10.88 -0.22
CA ASN A 123 12.81 -11.20 0.46
C ASN A 123 12.75 -10.88 1.96
N LEU A 124 12.23 -9.71 2.34
CA LEU A 124 12.02 -9.35 3.73
C LEU A 124 10.98 -10.24 4.42
N ASN A 125 9.91 -10.61 3.71
CA ASN A 125 8.88 -11.52 4.25
C ASN A 125 9.42 -12.94 4.50
N SER A 126 10.37 -13.40 3.71
CA SER A 126 11.06 -14.67 3.93
C SER A 126 11.87 -14.67 5.22
N GLU A 127 12.42 -13.52 5.60
CA GLU A 127 13.22 -13.34 6.81
C GLU A 127 12.34 -13.13 8.06
N PHE A 128 11.40 -12.18 8.00
CA PHE A 128 10.67 -11.71 9.19
C PHE A 128 9.27 -12.33 9.37
N LYS A 129 8.59 -12.74 8.32
CA LYS A 129 7.24 -13.35 8.30
C LYS A 129 6.10 -12.51 8.90
N ASP A 130 6.40 -11.50 9.68
CA ASP A 130 5.44 -10.55 10.28
C ASP A 130 5.38 -9.28 9.44
N PRO A 131 4.20 -8.87 8.92
CA PRO A 131 4.07 -7.68 8.08
C PRO A 131 4.57 -6.39 8.74
N VAL A 132 4.43 -6.26 10.07
CA VAL A 132 4.93 -5.08 10.80
C VAL A 132 6.46 -5.02 10.72
N LEU A 133 7.14 -6.17 10.91
CA LEU A 133 8.60 -6.27 10.81
C LEU A 133 9.07 -6.08 9.37
N VAL A 134 8.34 -6.63 8.38
CA VAL A 134 8.65 -6.47 6.96
C VAL A 134 8.67 -5.00 6.58
N PHE A 135 7.63 -4.23 6.92
CA PHE A 135 7.58 -2.81 6.57
C PHE A 135 8.45 -1.94 7.46
N ALA A 136 8.70 -2.33 8.70
CA ALA A 136 9.74 -1.70 9.52
C ALA A 136 11.14 -1.88 8.90
N ALA A 137 11.46 -3.08 8.40
CA ALA A 137 12.71 -3.37 7.73
C ALA A 137 12.83 -2.69 6.35
N TYR A 138 11.73 -2.57 5.62
CA TYR A 138 11.67 -1.83 4.36
C TYR A 138 12.07 -0.36 4.56
N ASN A 139 11.55 0.29 5.59
CA ASN A 139 11.80 1.71 5.88
C ASN A 139 13.10 1.96 6.65
N ALA A 140 13.33 1.22 7.74
CA ALA A 140 14.49 1.45 8.62
C ALA A 140 15.71 0.60 8.26
N GLY A 141 15.56 -0.39 7.37
CA GLY A 141 16.58 -1.37 7.04
C GLY A 141 16.56 -2.59 7.97
N ARG A 142 16.81 -3.78 7.39
CA ARG A 142 16.80 -5.08 8.07
C ARG A 142 17.70 -5.13 9.31
N GLY A 143 18.89 -4.51 9.23
CA GLY A 143 19.86 -4.52 10.34
C GLY A 143 19.35 -3.81 11.59
N ASN A 144 18.55 -2.75 11.45
CA ASN A 144 17.92 -2.10 12.60
C ASN A 144 16.84 -2.99 13.22
N VAL A 145 16.00 -3.61 12.40
CA VAL A 145 14.95 -4.52 12.92
C VAL A 145 15.56 -5.72 13.65
N GLN A 146 16.62 -6.31 13.10
CA GLN A 146 17.38 -7.39 13.78
C GLN A 146 17.97 -6.94 15.13
N LYS A 147 18.53 -5.72 15.20
CA LYS A 147 19.01 -5.15 16.46
C LYS A 147 17.90 -4.98 17.47
N TRP A 148 16.73 -4.47 17.04
CA TRP A 148 15.58 -4.27 17.93
C TRP A 148 15.01 -5.60 18.42
N LEU A 149 14.97 -6.64 17.58
CA LEU A 149 14.52 -7.98 17.99
C LEU A 149 15.47 -8.63 19.01
N ASN A 150 16.76 -8.33 18.95
CA ASN A 150 17.76 -8.83 19.90
C ASN A 150 17.84 -8.02 21.20
N ASP A 151 17.16 -6.88 21.29
CA ASP A 151 17.15 -6.01 22.45
C ASP A 151 15.92 -6.26 23.33
N LYS A 152 16.17 -6.62 24.60
CA LYS A 152 15.11 -6.90 25.58
C LYS A 152 14.19 -5.69 25.90
N GLU A 153 14.65 -4.48 25.61
CA GLU A 153 13.81 -3.28 25.69
C GLU A 153 12.67 -3.34 24.65
N TYR A 154 12.97 -3.82 23.43
CA TYR A 154 12.04 -3.77 22.29
C TYR A 154 11.41 -5.10 21.93
N SER A 155 11.96 -6.24 22.40
CA SER A 155 11.42 -7.58 22.14
C SER A 155 11.62 -8.51 23.33
N ASP A 156 10.62 -9.31 23.66
CA ASP A 156 10.73 -10.33 24.73
C ASP A 156 11.21 -11.67 24.18
N ASP A 157 10.77 -12.04 22.99
CA ASP A 157 10.95 -13.35 22.37
C ASP A 157 11.97 -13.36 21.21
N GLY A 158 12.38 -12.17 20.70
CA GLY A 158 13.21 -12.05 19.50
C GLY A 158 12.47 -12.25 18.19
N GLU A 159 11.14 -12.44 18.24
CA GLU A 159 10.28 -12.68 17.06
C GLU A 159 9.33 -11.52 16.80
N LYS A 160 8.94 -10.78 17.83
CA LYS A 160 7.99 -9.65 17.75
C LYS A 160 8.51 -8.43 18.47
N LEU A 161 8.19 -7.25 17.93
CA LEU A 161 8.48 -6.00 18.60
C LEU A 161 7.31 -5.56 19.49
N LYS A 162 7.60 -5.19 20.75
CA LYS A 162 6.66 -4.49 21.64
C LYS A 162 6.32 -3.11 21.09
N SER A 163 7.32 -2.44 20.53
CA SER A 163 7.19 -1.14 19.86
C SER A 163 8.33 -0.94 18.87
N ILE A 164 8.09 -0.18 17.81
CA ILE A 164 9.13 0.22 16.86
C ILE A 164 9.83 1.46 17.44
N PRO A 165 11.16 1.47 17.69
CA PRO A 165 11.87 2.58 18.33
C PRO A 165 11.79 3.89 17.55
N PHE A 166 11.99 3.84 16.23
CA PHE A 166 11.99 5.02 15.37
C PHE A 166 10.57 5.49 15.06
N LYS A 167 10.24 6.74 15.45
CA LYS A 167 8.93 7.33 15.20
C LYS A 167 8.58 7.36 13.70
N GLU A 168 9.55 7.72 12.83
CA GLU A 168 9.37 7.72 11.38
C GLU A 168 8.91 6.35 10.87
N THR A 169 9.54 5.29 11.36
CA THR A 169 9.21 3.91 10.94
C THR A 169 7.86 3.45 11.49
N ARG A 170 7.49 3.83 12.72
CA ARG A 170 6.14 3.55 13.25
C ARG A 170 5.06 4.21 12.38
N ASP A 171 5.22 5.51 12.12
CA ASP A 171 4.29 6.27 11.30
C ASP A 171 4.18 5.70 9.87
N TYR A 172 5.30 5.19 9.33
CA TYR A 172 5.35 4.53 8.03
C TYR A 172 4.57 3.23 8.02
N VAL A 173 4.80 2.33 8.97
CA VAL A 173 4.07 1.06 9.09
C VAL A 173 2.57 1.30 9.22
N ASP A 174 2.17 2.23 10.10
CA ASP A 174 0.78 2.63 10.27
C ASP A 174 0.17 3.20 8.97
N LYS A 175 0.94 3.95 8.21
CA LYS A 175 0.53 4.52 6.91
C LYS A 175 0.28 3.40 5.89
N ILE A 176 1.17 2.40 5.81
CA ILE A 176 0.99 1.24 4.92
C ILE A 176 -0.29 0.49 5.28
N ILE A 177 -0.49 0.15 6.54
CA ILE A 177 -1.66 -0.61 7.02
C ILE A 177 -2.95 0.17 6.70
N ARG A 178 -3.01 1.48 6.98
CA ARG A 178 -4.16 2.31 6.63
C ARG A 178 -4.43 2.35 5.13
N ASN A 179 -3.39 2.55 4.31
CA ASN A 179 -3.54 2.57 2.86
C ASN A 179 -4.06 1.23 2.33
N TYR A 180 -3.51 0.12 2.82
CA TYR A 180 -3.93 -1.22 2.44
C TYR A 180 -5.43 -1.45 2.73
N HIS A 181 -5.90 -1.12 3.93
CA HIS A 181 -7.33 -1.23 4.26
C HIS A 181 -8.22 -0.34 3.38
N ILE A 182 -7.74 0.85 3.00
CA ILE A 182 -8.50 1.74 2.11
C ILE A 182 -8.57 1.14 0.69
N PHE A 183 -7.46 0.66 0.12
CA PHE A 183 -7.46 0.02 -1.20
C PHE A 183 -8.36 -1.20 -1.23
N THR A 184 -8.23 -2.11 -0.25
CA THR A 184 -9.06 -3.30 -0.13
C THR A 184 -10.55 -2.93 -0.08
N ARG A 185 -10.95 -2.01 0.78
CA ARG A 185 -12.34 -1.54 0.89
C ARG A 185 -12.87 -0.95 -0.41
N LEU A 186 -12.05 -0.18 -1.15
CA LEU A 186 -12.49 0.52 -2.36
C LEU A 186 -12.60 -0.40 -3.58
N TYR A 187 -11.78 -1.48 -3.63
CA TYR A 187 -11.57 -2.22 -4.88
C TYR A 187 -11.76 -3.73 -4.78
N GLU A 188 -11.72 -4.37 -3.60
CA GLU A 188 -11.85 -5.83 -3.46
C GLU A 188 -13.16 -6.40 -4.06
N GLY A 189 -14.26 -5.65 -3.95
CA GLY A 189 -15.54 -6.05 -4.55
C GLY A 189 -15.54 -6.15 -6.08
N LYS A 190 -14.55 -5.55 -6.76
CA LYS A 190 -14.37 -5.66 -8.21
C LYS A 190 -13.59 -6.92 -8.61
N ARG A 191 -12.60 -7.33 -7.79
CA ARG A 191 -11.76 -8.50 -8.04
C ARG A 191 -12.58 -9.80 -8.02
N LYS A 192 -13.56 -9.92 -7.10
CA LYS A 192 -14.46 -11.07 -7.02
C LYS A 192 -15.41 -11.21 -8.23
N LYS A 193 -15.64 -10.15 -9.02
CA LYS A 193 -16.50 -10.16 -10.20
C LYS A 193 -15.77 -10.44 -11.52
N GLY A 194 -14.44 -10.44 -11.52
CA GLY A 194 -13.63 -10.69 -12.71
C GLY A 194 -13.08 -12.12 -12.83
N ILE A 195 -13.44 -13.01 -11.90
CA ILE A 195 -13.01 -14.42 -11.85
C ILE A 195 -14.22 -15.37 -12.08
N THR A 196 -15.22 -14.91 -12.87
CA THR A 196 -16.30 -15.79 -13.36
C THR A 196 -16.27 -15.89 -14.86
#